data_f8968f7abfcb0d923add5dd98c95b69e
#
_entry.id   f8968f7abfcb0d923add5dd98c95b69e
#
_cell.length_a   1.000
_cell.length_b   1.000
_cell.length_c   1.000
_cell.angle_alpha   90.00
_cell.angle_beta   90.00
_cell.angle_gamma   90.00
#
_symmetry.space_group_name_H-M   'P 1'
#
loop_
_entity.id
_entity.type
_entity.pdbx_description
1 polymer ?
#
loop_
_entity_poly.entity_id
_entity_poly.type
_entity_poly.pdbx_seq_one_letter_code
_entity_poly.pdbx_strand_id
1 'polypeptide(L)'
;MVSCRNANGWVFFWVFLCGIAWSVALGVLLLGCTYESSGNPEPEPVRVTVLDVGQGLSVLLSADGRFALYDTGPDSVGLVDSLLSRGIDSLSWILLSHGHRDHVGGFLEMGAAVMAGRLHVGRLLVGPDTASTAISDSVLVLARRLGLRVDTLVRGDSVWFSDGLNLSVQWPPEYGRFGENGASVVVRVSRAQDPDASLLLTGDLDSVGERRLLELSPNLSAQLLQVGHHGSAGSSSLPFLSQVSPRYAVIGVGKDNRYGHPTADVLKKLELVTGDSAAVFRTDLQGSVDFEMWAGVGVVTR
;
A
#
# COMPACT_ATOMS: atom_id res chain seq x y z
N MET A 1 -2.23 -18.36 -44.40
CA MET A 1 -1.03 -17.58 -44.79
C MET A 1 -0.24 -17.37 -43.48
N VAL A 2 0.85 -18.07 -43.30
CA VAL A 2 1.70 -17.93 -42.10
C VAL A 2 2.94 -17.18 -42.55
N SER A 3 3.24 -16.06 -41.91
CA SER A 3 4.37 -15.17 -42.23
C SER A 3 5.43 -15.33 -41.13
N CYS A 4 6.63 -15.73 -41.49
CA CYS A 4 7.81 -15.70 -40.64
C CYS A 4 8.83 -14.68 -41.21
N ARG A 5 9.35 -13.83 -40.31
CA ARG A 5 10.40 -12.85 -40.66
C ARG A 5 11.75 -13.34 -40.10
N ASN A 6 12.77 -13.39 -40.95
CA ASN A 6 14.14 -13.53 -40.48
C ASN A 6 14.96 -12.26 -40.84
N ALA A 7 16.18 -12.17 -40.33
CA ALA A 7 17.01 -10.95 -40.36
C ALA A 7 17.36 -10.44 -41.77
N ASN A 8 17.01 -11.15 -42.86
CA ASN A 8 17.45 -10.82 -44.24
C ASN A 8 16.34 -10.70 -45.29
N GLY A 9 15.08 -10.51 -44.91
CA GLY A 9 14.02 -10.24 -45.90
C GLY A 9 12.90 -11.28 -45.92
N TRP A 10 11.85 -10.99 -46.69
CA TRP A 10 10.66 -11.81 -46.86
C TRP A 10 10.87 -12.95 -47.86
N VAL A 11 10.53 -14.18 -47.46
CA VAL A 11 10.49 -15.33 -48.37
C VAL A 11 9.04 -15.78 -48.51
N PHE A 12 8.51 -15.74 -49.76
CA PHE A 12 7.17 -16.25 -50.09
C PHE A 12 7.30 -17.66 -50.62
N PHE A 13 6.59 -18.62 -50.04
CA PHE A 13 6.44 -19.96 -50.57
C PHE A 13 5.05 -20.13 -51.21
N TRP A 14 5.05 -20.49 -52.51
CA TRP A 14 3.87 -20.97 -53.21
C TRP A 14 3.87 -22.50 -53.17
N VAL A 15 2.83 -23.09 -52.65
CA VAL A 15 2.63 -24.54 -52.74
C VAL A 15 1.67 -24.81 -53.89
N PHE A 16 2.19 -25.38 -54.99
CA PHE A 16 1.36 -25.99 -56.03
C PHE A 16 1.12 -27.44 -55.69
N LEU A 17 -0.13 -27.85 -55.61
CA LEU A 17 -0.57 -29.25 -55.55
C LEU A 17 -0.60 -29.82 -56.97
N CYS A 18 0.35 -30.71 -57.29
CA CYS A 18 0.20 -31.66 -58.38
C CYS A 18 0.59 -33.02 -57.84
N GLY A 19 -0.35 -33.95 -57.91
CA GLY A 19 -0.16 -35.32 -57.46
C GLY A 19 0.73 -36.11 -58.38
N ILE A 20 1.63 -36.93 -57.84
CA ILE A 20 2.08 -38.26 -58.33
C ILE A 20 2.90 -38.85 -57.16
N ALA A 21 2.57 -40.10 -56.83
CA ALA A 21 3.21 -40.89 -55.79
C ALA A 21 4.66 -41.24 -56.15
N TRP A 22 5.62 -40.86 -55.31
CA TRP A 22 6.91 -41.51 -55.18
C TRP A 22 7.37 -41.45 -53.73
N SER A 23 7.64 -42.61 -53.17
CA SER A 23 8.17 -42.80 -51.83
C SER A 23 9.58 -42.26 -51.76
N VAL A 24 9.78 -41.12 -51.12
CA VAL A 24 11.09 -40.60 -50.71
C VAL A 24 11.04 -40.37 -49.22
N ALA A 25 11.90 -41.08 -48.50
CA ALA A 25 12.12 -40.84 -47.08
C ALA A 25 12.70 -39.45 -46.91
N LEU A 26 11.85 -38.49 -46.55
CA LEU A 26 12.27 -37.12 -46.23
C LEU A 26 12.60 -37.07 -44.73
N GLY A 27 13.92 -37.06 -44.45
CA GLY A 27 14.39 -36.73 -43.11
C GLY A 27 13.95 -35.30 -42.79
N VAL A 28 12.95 -35.20 -41.90
CA VAL A 28 12.53 -33.89 -41.36
C VAL A 28 13.59 -33.44 -40.36
N LEU A 29 14.50 -32.59 -40.82
CA LEU A 29 15.29 -31.76 -39.90
C LEU A 29 14.32 -30.81 -39.17
N LEU A 30 13.89 -31.19 -38.00
CA LEU A 30 13.23 -30.26 -37.06
C LEU A 30 14.31 -29.29 -36.58
N LEU A 31 14.56 -28.22 -37.34
CA LEU A 31 15.13 -27.02 -36.79
C LEU A 31 14.11 -26.52 -35.73
N GLY A 32 14.38 -26.87 -34.48
CA GLY A 32 13.65 -26.33 -33.37
C GLY A 32 13.83 -24.81 -33.33
N CYS A 33 12.86 -24.08 -33.89
CA CYS A 33 12.72 -22.68 -33.53
C CYS A 33 12.34 -22.68 -32.04
N THR A 34 13.31 -22.51 -31.16
CA THR A 34 13.03 -22.06 -29.81
C THR A 34 12.38 -20.70 -29.97
N TYR A 35 11.06 -20.64 -29.75
CA TYR A 35 10.33 -19.38 -29.52
C TYR A 35 10.83 -18.88 -28.17
N GLU A 36 11.90 -18.09 -28.19
CA GLU A 36 12.13 -17.21 -27.05
C GLU A 36 10.95 -16.25 -27.05
N SER A 37 9.96 -16.56 -26.18
CA SER A 37 9.02 -15.55 -25.79
C SER A 37 9.87 -14.44 -25.19
N SER A 38 9.95 -13.31 -25.85
CA SER A 38 10.31 -12.05 -25.21
C SER A 38 9.15 -11.74 -24.26
N GLY A 39 9.06 -12.50 -23.18
CA GLY A 39 8.14 -12.23 -22.11
C GLY A 39 8.51 -10.86 -21.59
N ASN A 40 7.61 -9.90 -21.74
CA ASN A 40 7.67 -8.74 -20.86
C ASN A 40 7.85 -9.31 -19.45
N PRO A 41 8.84 -8.85 -18.68
CA PRO A 41 8.98 -9.31 -17.30
C PRO A 41 7.62 -9.15 -16.64
N GLU A 42 7.17 -10.21 -15.96
CA GLU A 42 5.93 -10.11 -15.20
C GLU A 42 6.03 -8.89 -14.29
N PRO A 43 4.98 -8.06 -14.23
CA PRO A 43 5.01 -6.86 -13.40
C PRO A 43 5.30 -7.25 -11.96
N GLU A 44 6.34 -6.65 -11.38
CA GLU A 44 6.68 -6.89 -9.98
C GLU A 44 5.49 -6.58 -9.06
N PRO A 45 5.34 -7.31 -7.95
CA PRO A 45 4.28 -7.02 -7.00
C PRO A 45 4.51 -5.67 -6.33
N VAL A 46 3.42 -5.02 -5.96
CA VAL A 46 3.48 -3.97 -4.95
C VAL A 46 3.64 -4.65 -3.60
N ARG A 47 4.68 -4.28 -2.85
CA ARG A 47 4.88 -4.78 -1.49
C ARG A 47 4.35 -3.78 -0.49
N VAL A 48 3.66 -4.31 0.51
CA VAL A 48 3.10 -3.58 1.63
C VAL A 48 3.65 -4.20 2.90
N THR A 49 4.43 -3.45 3.66
CA THR A 49 4.96 -3.89 4.95
C THR A 49 4.36 -3.05 6.06
N VAL A 50 3.57 -3.65 6.93
CA VAL A 50 3.17 -3.01 8.19
C VAL A 50 4.30 -3.22 9.18
N LEU A 51 5.04 -2.15 9.47
CA LEU A 51 6.24 -2.21 10.30
C LEU A 51 5.87 -2.37 11.78
N ASP A 52 6.62 -3.21 12.48
CA ASP A 52 6.56 -3.24 13.95
C ASP A 52 7.29 -2.01 14.49
N VAL A 53 6.51 -1.02 14.85
CA VAL A 53 6.96 0.23 15.49
C VAL A 53 6.50 0.34 16.94
N GLY A 54 6.16 -0.81 17.56
CA GLY A 54 5.51 -0.82 18.87
C GLY A 54 4.08 -0.30 18.78
N GLN A 55 3.64 0.46 19.82
CA GLN A 55 2.30 1.07 19.79
C GLN A 55 2.30 2.27 18.87
N GLY A 56 1.78 2.07 17.66
CA GLY A 56 1.74 3.07 16.60
C GLY A 56 1.54 2.45 15.23
N LEU A 57 1.63 3.26 14.19
CA LEU A 57 1.46 2.83 12.80
C LEU A 57 2.56 3.36 11.91
N SER A 58 3.12 2.46 11.11
CA SER A 58 3.94 2.82 9.96
C SER A 58 3.78 1.74 8.89
N VAL A 59 3.38 2.14 7.68
CA VAL A 59 3.20 1.22 6.56
C VAL A 59 4.11 1.63 5.42
N LEU A 60 5.02 0.74 5.07
CA LEU A 60 5.94 0.91 3.95
C LEU A 60 5.31 0.35 2.68
N LEU A 61 5.24 1.18 1.64
CA LEU A 61 4.84 0.80 0.30
C LEU A 61 6.07 0.76 -0.60
N SER A 62 6.18 -0.31 -1.39
CA SER A 62 7.26 -0.48 -2.36
C SER A 62 6.71 -0.93 -3.71
N ALA A 63 7.04 -0.19 -4.77
CA ALA A 63 6.69 -0.51 -6.14
C ALA A 63 7.73 0.08 -7.11
N ASP A 64 8.14 -0.68 -8.11
CA ASP A 64 9.05 -0.24 -9.18
C ASP A 64 10.34 0.41 -8.63
N GLY A 65 10.92 -0.16 -7.56
CA GLY A 65 12.13 0.36 -6.91
C GLY A 65 11.93 1.68 -6.13
N ARG A 66 10.70 2.14 -5.97
CA ARG A 66 10.34 3.33 -5.19
C ARG A 66 9.75 2.93 -3.85
N PHE A 67 9.93 3.79 -2.85
CA PHE A 67 9.45 3.59 -1.50
C PHE A 67 8.67 4.80 -1.02
N ALA A 68 7.66 4.55 -0.18
CA ALA A 68 6.88 5.58 0.47
C ALA A 68 6.35 5.07 1.81
N LEU A 69 6.02 5.99 2.71
CA LEU A 69 5.44 5.67 4.02
C LEU A 69 4.05 6.27 4.18
N TYR A 70 3.16 5.48 4.76
CA TYR A 70 1.94 5.95 5.39
C TYR A 70 2.15 5.85 6.89
N ASP A 71 2.19 6.98 7.59
CA ASP A 71 2.63 7.18 8.96
C ASP A 71 4.09 6.77 9.24
N THR A 72 4.61 7.25 10.34
CA THR A 72 6.02 7.06 10.73
C THR A 72 6.18 6.43 12.10
N GLY A 73 5.07 6.02 12.73
CA GLY A 73 5.10 5.50 14.09
C GLY A 73 5.48 6.54 15.15
N PRO A 74 5.66 6.09 16.41
CA PRO A 74 6.14 6.94 17.48
C PRO A 74 7.63 7.31 17.26
N ASP A 75 8.11 8.29 18.00
CA ASP A 75 9.53 8.62 18.09
C ASP A 75 10.29 7.51 18.86
N SER A 76 11.60 7.45 18.66
CA SER A 76 12.54 6.56 19.37
C SER A 76 12.34 5.06 19.15
N VAL A 77 11.77 4.69 17.98
CA VAL A 77 11.60 3.28 17.59
C VAL A 77 12.64 2.80 16.58
N GLY A 78 13.57 3.67 16.16
CA GLY A 78 14.60 3.30 15.19
C GLY A 78 14.09 3.10 13.77
N LEU A 79 13.00 3.79 13.37
CA LEU A 79 12.43 3.66 12.03
C LEU A 79 13.47 3.94 10.94
N VAL A 80 14.30 4.98 11.10
CA VAL A 80 15.35 5.33 10.13
C VAL A 80 16.34 4.19 9.96
N ASP A 81 16.82 3.60 11.06
CA ASP A 81 17.78 2.49 11.01
C ASP A 81 17.13 1.25 10.39
N SER A 82 15.85 1.01 10.65
CA SER A 82 15.08 -0.05 10.01
C SER A 82 14.98 0.13 8.49
N LEU A 83 14.74 1.36 8.00
CA LEU A 83 14.71 1.67 6.57
C LEU A 83 16.10 1.48 5.94
N LEU A 84 17.14 2.08 6.54
CA LEU A 84 18.50 2.01 6.01
C LEU A 84 19.04 0.58 5.99
N SER A 85 18.74 -0.25 7.00
CA SER A 85 19.12 -1.66 7.02
C SER A 85 18.48 -2.49 5.91
N ARG A 86 17.34 -2.03 5.37
CA ARG A 86 16.65 -2.59 4.21
C ARG A 86 17.16 -2.02 2.87
N GLY A 87 18.18 -1.15 2.91
CA GLY A 87 18.71 -0.46 1.74
C GLY A 87 17.83 0.70 1.24
N ILE A 88 16.93 1.21 2.09
CA ILE A 88 15.99 2.28 1.75
C ILE A 88 16.54 3.59 2.28
N ASP A 89 17.12 4.39 1.41
CA ASP A 89 17.67 5.72 1.70
C ASP A 89 16.88 6.87 1.03
N SER A 90 15.81 6.52 0.30
CA SER A 90 14.98 7.48 -0.41
C SER A 90 13.51 7.11 -0.34
N LEU A 91 12.67 8.07 0.06
CA LEU A 91 11.21 7.98 0.08
C LEU A 91 10.62 9.00 -0.89
N SER A 92 9.78 8.55 -1.80
CA SER A 92 9.09 9.42 -2.76
C SER A 92 8.17 10.41 -2.04
N TRP A 93 7.53 9.94 -1.00
CA TRP A 93 6.70 10.75 -0.11
C TRP A 93 6.46 10.04 1.23
N ILE A 94 6.06 10.83 2.22
CA ILE A 94 5.49 10.38 3.49
C ILE A 94 4.10 10.97 3.58
N LEU A 95 3.08 10.13 3.85
CA LEU A 95 1.73 10.56 4.15
C LEU A 95 1.49 10.38 5.64
N LEU A 96 1.09 11.43 6.33
CA LEU A 96 0.70 11.39 7.73
C LEU A 96 -0.82 11.40 7.82
N SER A 97 -1.37 10.35 8.45
CA SER A 97 -2.82 10.16 8.55
C SER A 97 -3.46 11.24 9.40
N HIS A 98 -2.93 11.47 10.60
CA HIS A 98 -3.39 12.48 11.56
C HIS A 98 -2.28 12.86 12.54
N GLY A 99 -2.56 13.78 13.46
CA GLY A 99 -1.55 14.46 14.27
C GLY A 99 -1.14 13.77 15.58
N HIS A 100 -1.43 12.50 15.83
CA HIS A 100 -1.02 11.82 17.06
C HIS A 100 0.44 11.33 16.98
N ARG A 101 1.09 11.30 18.18
CA ARG A 101 2.52 10.98 18.30
C ARG A 101 2.89 9.60 17.79
N ASP A 102 2.05 8.64 17.97
CA ASP A 102 2.22 7.26 17.53
C ASP A 102 2.05 7.05 16.01
N HIS A 103 1.76 8.12 15.28
CA HIS A 103 1.69 8.18 13.81
C HIS A 103 2.75 9.12 13.19
N VAL A 104 3.03 10.24 13.86
CA VAL A 104 3.91 11.28 13.28
C VAL A 104 5.24 11.43 13.99
N GLY A 105 5.43 10.77 15.15
CA GLY A 105 6.61 10.96 16.00
C GLY A 105 7.92 10.60 15.32
N GLY A 106 7.95 9.52 14.57
CA GLY A 106 9.13 9.08 13.83
C GLY A 106 9.62 10.08 12.80
N PHE A 107 8.75 10.95 12.26
CA PHE A 107 9.16 12.02 11.34
C PHE A 107 10.15 12.99 11.97
N LEU A 108 10.06 13.23 13.28
CA LEU A 108 11.00 14.11 13.99
C LEU A 108 12.43 13.53 14.02
N GLU A 109 12.55 12.20 14.14
CA GLU A 109 13.85 11.51 14.05
C GLU A 109 14.39 11.49 12.61
N MET A 110 13.48 11.29 11.63
CA MET A 110 13.85 11.32 10.22
C MET A 110 14.48 12.65 9.81
N GLY A 111 14.08 13.76 10.44
CA GLY A 111 14.65 15.07 10.19
C GLY A 111 16.18 15.13 10.37
N ALA A 112 16.72 14.47 11.40
CA ALA A 112 18.15 14.39 11.61
C ALA A 112 18.86 13.59 10.51
N ALA A 113 18.26 12.50 10.04
CA ALA A 113 18.82 11.69 8.95
C ALA A 113 18.77 12.44 7.61
N VAL A 114 17.71 13.20 7.35
CA VAL A 114 17.59 14.05 6.14
C VAL A 114 18.64 15.15 6.17
N MET A 115 18.80 15.86 7.28
CA MET A 115 19.85 16.89 7.43
C MET A 115 21.27 16.33 7.26
N ALA A 116 21.50 15.10 7.69
CA ALA A 116 22.78 14.41 7.53
C ALA A 116 22.98 13.80 6.12
N GLY A 117 22.01 13.92 5.21
CA GLY A 117 22.07 13.32 3.87
C GLY A 117 22.01 11.79 3.85
N ARG A 118 21.58 11.17 4.96
CA ARG A 118 21.42 9.70 5.03
C ARG A 118 20.09 9.20 4.53
N LEU A 119 19.08 10.06 4.47
CA LEU A 119 17.74 9.77 4.00
C LEU A 119 17.25 10.93 3.12
N HIS A 120 16.66 10.61 1.99
CA HIS A 120 15.97 11.58 1.14
C HIS A 120 14.45 11.41 1.27
N VAL A 121 13.72 12.52 1.35
CA VAL A 121 12.26 12.57 1.34
C VAL A 121 11.80 13.56 0.27
N GLY A 122 11.04 13.08 -0.71
CA GLY A 122 10.60 13.92 -1.84
C GLY A 122 9.55 14.95 -1.44
N ARG A 123 8.53 14.54 -0.67
CA ARG A 123 7.47 15.44 -0.17
C ARG A 123 6.74 14.85 1.04
N LEU A 124 6.06 15.73 1.77
CA LEU A 124 5.18 15.38 2.86
C LEU A 124 3.72 15.60 2.43
N LEU A 125 2.87 14.61 2.70
CA LEU A 125 1.43 14.64 2.43
C LEU A 125 0.71 14.61 3.78
N VAL A 126 -0.28 15.48 3.95
CA VAL A 126 -1.01 15.62 5.22
C VAL A 126 -2.50 15.83 4.95
N GLY A 127 -3.35 15.50 5.90
CA GLY A 127 -4.76 15.90 5.88
C GLY A 127 -4.95 17.36 6.31
N PRO A 128 -6.14 17.94 6.11
CA PRO A 128 -6.41 19.34 6.44
C PRO A 128 -6.33 19.64 7.94
N ASP A 129 -6.61 18.65 8.81
CA ASP A 129 -6.64 18.82 10.27
C ASP A 129 -5.41 18.25 11.01
N THR A 130 -4.37 17.82 10.29
CA THR A 130 -3.17 17.26 10.95
C THR A 130 -2.37 18.28 11.75
N ALA A 131 -2.60 19.57 11.56
CA ALA A 131 -1.96 20.67 12.30
C ALA A 131 -2.64 20.97 13.67
N SER A 132 -3.60 20.15 14.11
CA SER A 132 -4.38 20.41 15.32
C SER A 132 -3.66 20.09 16.65
N THR A 133 -2.50 19.42 16.60
CA THR A 133 -1.73 19.02 17.79
C THR A 133 -0.35 19.70 17.82
N ALA A 134 0.21 19.87 19.03
CA ALA A 134 1.55 20.46 19.18
C ALA A 134 2.65 19.66 18.46
N ILE A 135 2.49 18.34 18.34
CA ILE A 135 3.47 17.51 17.63
C ILE A 135 3.33 17.66 16.12
N SER A 136 2.10 17.73 15.58
CA SER A 136 1.91 17.97 14.14
C SER A 136 2.41 19.36 13.74
N ASP A 137 2.26 20.37 14.59
CA ASP A 137 2.88 21.68 14.34
C ASP A 137 4.41 21.57 14.27
N SER A 138 5.03 20.80 15.18
CA SER A 138 6.46 20.55 15.17
C SER A 138 6.93 19.84 13.90
N VAL A 139 6.17 18.86 13.42
CA VAL A 139 6.40 18.16 12.15
C VAL A 139 6.35 19.12 10.96
N LEU A 140 5.33 19.98 10.88
CA LEU A 140 5.21 20.96 9.80
C LEU A 140 6.32 22.00 9.83
N VAL A 141 6.74 22.47 11.01
CA VAL A 141 7.89 23.35 11.17
C VAL A 141 9.18 22.67 10.70
N LEU A 142 9.40 21.41 11.08
CA LEU A 142 10.54 20.63 10.64
C LEU A 142 10.55 20.42 9.12
N ALA A 143 9.42 20.02 8.54
CA ALA A 143 9.29 19.83 7.09
C ALA A 143 9.67 21.08 6.30
N ARG A 144 9.21 22.26 6.76
CA ARG A 144 9.59 23.55 6.17
C ARG A 144 11.08 23.83 6.30
N ARG A 145 11.70 23.55 7.46
CA ARG A 145 13.15 23.70 7.68
C ARG A 145 13.98 22.81 6.77
N LEU A 146 13.48 21.63 6.47
CA LEU A 146 14.09 20.67 5.55
C LEU A 146 13.85 21.03 4.07
N GLY A 147 13.09 22.09 3.79
CA GLY A 147 12.73 22.48 2.42
C GLY A 147 11.79 21.50 1.73
N LEU A 148 11.08 20.66 2.47
CA LEU A 148 10.15 19.69 1.90
C LEU A 148 8.90 20.40 1.39
N ARG A 149 8.44 19.96 0.22
CA ARG A 149 7.10 20.29 -0.26
C ARG A 149 6.07 19.60 0.64
N VAL A 150 5.08 20.36 1.13
CA VAL A 150 3.97 19.87 1.93
C VAL A 150 2.68 20.06 1.12
N ASP A 151 2.00 18.96 0.81
CA ASP A 151 0.72 18.97 0.11
C ASP A 151 -0.39 18.52 1.05
N THR A 152 -1.52 19.24 1.06
CA THR A 152 -2.72 18.83 1.82
C THR A 152 -3.62 17.99 0.92
N LEU A 153 -4.06 16.86 1.43
CA LEU A 153 -4.90 15.89 0.74
C LEU A 153 -6.33 15.91 1.30
N VAL A 154 -7.29 15.91 0.39
CA VAL A 154 -8.71 15.81 0.72
C VAL A 154 -9.38 14.73 -0.15
N ARG A 155 -10.56 14.31 0.24
CA ARG A 155 -11.35 13.33 -0.50
C ARG A 155 -11.49 13.72 -1.97
N GLY A 156 -11.19 12.76 -2.85
CA GLY A 156 -11.19 12.92 -4.31
C GLY A 156 -9.79 13.16 -4.90
N ASP A 157 -8.80 13.53 -4.08
CA ASP A 157 -7.44 13.62 -4.55
C ASP A 157 -6.86 12.25 -4.88
N SER A 158 -5.88 12.25 -5.78
CA SER A 158 -5.12 11.06 -6.16
C SER A 158 -3.64 11.33 -6.15
N VAL A 159 -2.87 10.37 -5.65
CA VAL A 159 -1.42 10.39 -5.62
C VAL A 159 -0.90 9.20 -6.40
N TRP A 160 -0.27 9.47 -7.55
CA TRP A 160 0.43 8.45 -8.31
C TRP A 160 1.79 8.16 -7.67
N PHE A 161 2.06 6.89 -7.44
CA PHE A 161 3.29 6.43 -6.80
C PHE A 161 4.27 5.84 -7.81
N SER A 162 3.75 5.04 -8.73
CA SER A 162 4.45 4.46 -9.86
C SER A 162 3.49 4.34 -11.04
N ASP A 163 3.96 3.87 -12.19
CA ASP A 163 3.14 3.73 -13.40
C ASP A 163 1.94 2.78 -13.21
N GLY A 164 1.96 1.96 -12.17
CA GLY A 164 0.91 0.99 -11.90
C GLY A 164 0.20 1.15 -10.55
N LEU A 165 0.59 2.12 -9.70
CA LEU A 165 0.03 2.26 -8.36
C LEU A 165 -0.55 3.64 -8.11
N ASN A 166 -1.83 3.67 -7.75
CA ASN A 166 -2.56 4.88 -7.40
C ASN A 166 -3.08 4.82 -5.96
N LEU A 167 -2.95 5.93 -5.26
CA LEU A 167 -3.60 6.19 -3.98
C LEU A 167 -4.77 7.14 -4.23
N SER A 168 -5.98 6.72 -3.97
CA SER A 168 -7.16 7.58 -3.99
C SER A 168 -7.59 7.94 -2.58
N VAL A 169 -7.72 9.23 -2.30
CA VAL A 169 -8.12 9.74 -0.99
C VAL A 169 -9.63 9.58 -0.83
N GLN A 170 -10.04 8.81 0.17
CA GLN A 170 -11.44 8.54 0.48
C GLN A 170 -11.98 9.49 1.55
N TRP A 171 -11.11 10.01 2.43
CA TRP A 171 -11.42 10.86 3.56
C TRP A 171 -10.17 11.64 4.01
N PRO A 172 -10.27 12.83 4.62
CA PRO A 172 -11.48 13.60 4.91
C PRO A 172 -11.95 14.44 3.72
N PRO A 173 -13.18 14.97 3.74
CA PRO A 173 -13.61 16.00 2.79
C PRO A 173 -12.88 17.33 3.07
N GLU A 174 -12.89 18.24 2.08
CA GLU A 174 -12.17 19.52 2.17
C GLU A 174 -12.64 20.39 3.36
N TYR A 175 -13.92 20.32 3.67
CA TYR A 175 -14.52 21.10 4.75
C TYR A 175 -15.14 20.21 5.80
N GLY A 176 -14.97 20.60 7.04
CA GLY A 176 -15.54 19.91 8.20
C GLY A 176 -14.71 20.10 9.45
N ARG A 177 -15.30 19.80 10.59
CA ARG A 177 -14.57 19.64 11.85
C ARG A 177 -14.65 18.18 12.23
N PHE A 178 -13.50 17.58 12.37
CA PHE A 178 -13.33 16.18 12.76
C PHE A 178 -12.55 16.17 14.07
N GLY A 179 -12.82 15.21 14.95
CA GLY A 179 -11.94 14.96 16.09
C GLY A 179 -10.56 14.51 15.58
N GLU A 180 -9.56 14.50 16.44
CA GLU A 180 -8.16 14.19 16.06
C GLU A 180 -8.08 12.86 15.27
N ASN A 181 -8.69 11.78 15.77
CA ASN A 181 -8.78 10.50 15.06
C ASN A 181 -9.72 10.58 13.84
N GLY A 182 -10.84 11.29 13.98
CA GLY A 182 -11.78 11.48 12.88
C GLY A 182 -11.21 12.24 11.68
N ALA A 183 -10.07 12.93 11.84
CA ALA A 183 -9.35 13.62 10.78
C ALA A 183 -8.38 12.71 10.00
N SER A 184 -8.23 11.44 10.37
CA SER A 184 -7.30 10.50 9.70
C SER A 184 -7.51 10.45 8.20
N VAL A 185 -6.45 10.65 7.42
CA VAL A 185 -6.50 10.55 5.95
C VAL A 185 -6.67 9.09 5.56
N VAL A 186 -7.84 8.74 5.05
CA VAL A 186 -8.12 7.38 4.55
C VAL A 186 -7.78 7.33 3.07
N VAL A 187 -6.93 6.38 2.70
CA VAL A 187 -6.54 6.17 1.31
C VAL A 187 -6.79 4.72 0.88
N ARG A 188 -7.31 4.57 -0.34
CA ARG A 188 -7.37 3.30 -1.02
C ARG A 188 -6.22 3.22 -2.00
N VAL A 189 -5.33 2.26 -1.78
CA VAL A 189 -4.20 1.95 -2.65
C VAL A 189 -4.64 0.83 -3.59
N SER A 190 -4.49 1.02 -4.89
CA SER A 190 -4.85 0.00 -5.88
C SER A 190 -3.92 0.00 -7.08
N ARG A 191 -3.81 -1.14 -7.73
CA ARG A 191 -3.12 -1.25 -9.02
C ARG A 191 -4.03 -0.75 -10.14
N ALA A 192 -3.44 0.00 -11.08
CA ALA A 192 -4.20 0.50 -12.25
C ALA A 192 -4.71 -0.65 -13.13
N GLN A 193 -3.93 -1.74 -13.25
CA GLN A 193 -4.26 -2.91 -14.06
C GLN A 193 -5.20 -3.90 -13.36
N ASP A 194 -5.33 -3.80 -12.04
CA ASP A 194 -6.19 -4.65 -11.22
C ASP A 194 -6.68 -3.87 -9.99
N PRO A 195 -7.78 -3.12 -10.13
CA PRO A 195 -8.32 -2.34 -9.02
C PRO A 195 -8.79 -3.18 -7.82
N ASP A 196 -9.04 -4.48 -8.03
CA ASP A 196 -9.45 -5.40 -6.95
C ASP A 196 -8.27 -5.76 -6.05
N ALA A 197 -7.04 -5.83 -6.60
CA ALA A 197 -5.83 -5.91 -5.79
C ALA A 197 -5.61 -4.58 -5.07
N SER A 198 -6.20 -4.45 -3.88
CA SER A 198 -6.29 -3.17 -3.18
C SER A 198 -6.13 -3.28 -1.67
N LEU A 199 -5.63 -2.19 -1.09
CA LEU A 199 -5.43 -1.97 0.33
C LEU A 199 -6.20 -0.72 0.74
N LEU A 200 -6.88 -0.76 1.88
CA LEU A 200 -7.45 0.40 2.56
C LEU A 200 -6.63 0.73 3.81
N LEU A 201 -6.04 1.92 3.84
CA LEU A 201 -5.34 2.49 4.99
C LEU A 201 -6.27 3.49 5.65
N THR A 202 -6.54 3.33 6.94
CA THR A 202 -7.55 4.09 7.66
C THR A 202 -6.99 4.99 8.76
N GLY A 203 -5.67 4.86 9.06
CA GLY A 203 -5.09 5.49 10.25
C GLY A 203 -5.87 5.10 11.51
N ASP A 204 -6.30 6.09 12.25
CA ASP A 204 -7.10 5.92 13.46
C ASP A 204 -8.55 6.38 13.31
N LEU A 205 -9.09 6.37 12.09
CA LEU A 205 -10.46 6.81 11.83
C LEU A 205 -11.43 6.19 12.84
N ASP A 206 -12.14 7.04 13.56
CA ASP A 206 -13.11 6.61 14.54
C ASP A 206 -14.48 6.23 13.92
N SER A 207 -15.35 5.60 14.70
CA SER A 207 -16.67 5.15 14.23
C SER A 207 -17.59 6.29 13.75
N VAL A 208 -17.34 7.52 14.17
CA VAL A 208 -18.07 8.70 13.68
C VAL A 208 -17.58 9.05 12.26
N GLY A 209 -16.27 9.03 12.06
CA GLY A 209 -15.64 9.20 10.76
C GLY A 209 -16.03 8.09 9.79
N GLU A 210 -16.00 6.81 10.24
CA GLU A 210 -16.42 5.65 9.45
C GLU A 210 -17.85 5.81 8.91
N ARG A 211 -18.79 6.20 9.78
CA ARG A 211 -20.19 6.40 9.35
C ARG A 211 -20.30 7.49 8.28
N ARG A 212 -19.59 8.61 8.44
CA ARG A 212 -19.59 9.69 7.45
C ARG A 212 -18.90 9.27 6.15
N LEU A 213 -17.82 8.50 6.26
CA LEU A 213 -17.12 7.94 5.10
C LEU A 213 -18.04 7.03 4.29
N LEU A 214 -18.84 6.17 4.94
CA LEU A 214 -19.83 5.32 4.28
C LEU A 214 -20.89 6.11 3.52
N GLU A 215 -21.33 7.25 4.05
CA GLU A 215 -22.29 8.14 3.38
C GLU A 215 -21.71 8.76 2.10
N LEU A 216 -20.41 9.03 2.07
CA LEU A 216 -19.72 9.73 0.98
C LEU A 216 -19.09 8.79 -0.06
N SER A 217 -18.70 7.58 0.34
CA SER A 217 -17.94 6.64 -0.47
C SER A 217 -18.64 5.29 -0.51
N PRO A 218 -19.51 5.04 -1.49
CA PRO A 218 -20.29 3.81 -1.57
C PRO A 218 -19.46 2.57 -1.90
N ASN A 219 -18.24 2.73 -2.40
CA ASN A 219 -17.33 1.62 -2.72
C ASN A 219 -16.02 1.79 -1.96
N LEU A 220 -15.92 1.08 -0.83
CA LEU A 220 -14.70 1.01 0.00
C LEU A 220 -14.06 -0.39 -0.04
N SER A 221 -14.55 -1.28 -0.90
CA SER A 221 -14.04 -2.65 -0.97
C SER A 221 -12.52 -2.67 -1.16
N ALA A 222 -11.85 -3.47 -0.32
CA ALA A 222 -10.41 -3.68 -0.40
C ALA A 222 -10.04 -5.07 0.11
N GLN A 223 -9.12 -5.75 -0.58
CA GLN A 223 -8.69 -7.09 -0.16
C GLN A 223 -7.86 -7.08 1.12
N LEU A 224 -7.10 -6.01 1.37
CA LEU A 224 -6.34 -5.82 2.61
C LEU A 224 -6.85 -4.57 3.33
N LEU A 225 -7.11 -4.71 4.62
CA LEU A 225 -7.49 -3.59 5.50
C LEU A 225 -6.42 -3.38 6.57
N GLN A 226 -5.85 -2.17 6.64
CA GLN A 226 -5.22 -1.73 7.89
C GLN A 226 -6.34 -1.34 8.85
N VAL A 227 -6.40 -2.03 9.97
CA VAL A 227 -7.47 -1.89 10.98
C VAL A 227 -7.31 -0.58 11.74
N GLY A 228 -8.35 0.21 11.79
CA GLY A 228 -8.33 1.53 12.40
C GLY A 228 -7.98 1.51 13.89
N HIS A 229 -7.23 2.53 14.32
CA HIS A 229 -6.95 2.85 15.71
C HIS A 229 -6.42 1.65 16.52
N HIS A 230 -5.49 0.92 15.92
CA HIS A 230 -4.81 -0.24 16.53
C HIS A 230 -5.78 -1.33 17.04
N GLY A 231 -7.00 -1.39 16.51
CA GLY A 231 -8.04 -2.29 16.98
C GLY A 231 -8.80 -1.81 18.22
N SER A 232 -8.88 -0.49 18.42
CA SER A 232 -9.73 0.16 19.45
C SER A 232 -11.21 -0.16 19.26
N ALA A 233 -11.96 -0.32 20.34
CA ALA A 233 -13.42 -0.44 20.30
C ALA A 233 -14.14 0.80 19.74
N GLY A 234 -13.46 1.96 19.68
CA GLY A 234 -13.97 3.20 19.09
C GLY A 234 -13.92 3.27 17.58
N SER A 235 -13.34 2.24 16.91
CA SER A 235 -13.19 2.12 15.48
C SER A 235 -13.64 0.73 14.99
N SER A 236 -13.54 0.49 13.69
CA SER A 236 -13.86 -0.82 13.09
C SER A 236 -15.30 -1.26 13.37
N SER A 237 -16.25 -0.37 13.07
CA SER A 237 -17.68 -0.67 13.18
C SER A 237 -18.07 -1.77 12.19
N LEU A 238 -19.02 -2.63 12.56
CA LEU A 238 -19.43 -3.72 11.69
C LEU A 238 -19.99 -3.26 10.34
N PRO A 239 -20.77 -2.16 10.24
CA PRO A 239 -21.18 -1.62 8.93
C PRO A 239 -19.98 -1.23 8.06
N PHE A 240 -18.94 -0.60 8.63
CA PHE A 240 -17.73 -0.24 7.92
C PHE A 240 -16.97 -1.49 7.45
N LEU A 241 -16.70 -2.44 8.34
CA LEU A 241 -16.01 -3.68 8.01
C LEU A 241 -16.74 -4.50 6.94
N SER A 242 -18.09 -4.55 7.02
CA SER A 242 -18.91 -5.25 6.01
C SER A 242 -18.85 -4.59 4.64
N GLN A 243 -18.73 -3.25 4.58
CA GLN A 243 -18.59 -2.53 3.32
C GLN A 243 -17.21 -2.69 2.71
N VAL A 244 -16.16 -2.73 3.54
CA VAL A 244 -14.78 -3.01 3.09
C VAL A 244 -14.65 -4.44 2.62
N SER A 245 -15.27 -5.39 3.34
CA SER A 245 -15.27 -6.84 3.05
C SER A 245 -13.84 -7.37 2.79
N PRO A 246 -12.91 -7.19 3.72
CA PRO A 246 -11.51 -7.52 3.50
C PRO A 246 -11.29 -9.04 3.49
N ARG A 247 -10.37 -9.50 2.63
CA ARG A 247 -9.82 -10.86 2.69
C ARG A 247 -8.81 -11.00 3.82
N TYR A 248 -8.02 -9.95 4.04
CA TYR A 248 -7.00 -9.87 5.09
C TYR A 248 -7.15 -8.58 5.88
N ALA A 249 -6.91 -8.64 7.18
CA ALA A 249 -6.85 -7.49 8.05
C ALA A 249 -5.50 -7.47 8.78
N VAL A 250 -4.89 -6.29 8.92
CA VAL A 250 -3.62 -6.13 9.64
C VAL A 250 -3.74 -5.01 10.67
N ILE A 251 -3.25 -5.28 11.88
CA ILE A 251 -3.29 -4.37 13.01
C ILE A 251 -1.86 -3.98 13.38
N GLY A 252 -1.52 -2.70 13.20
CA GLY A 252 -0.31 -2.11 13.78
C GLY A 252 -0.56 -1.85 15.26
N VAL A 253 0.08 -2.58 16.15
CA VAL A 253 -0.16 -2.52 17.59
C VAL A 253 1.05 -3.00 18.37
N GLY A 254 1.32 -2.38 19.51
CA GLY A 254 2.46 -2.71 20.35
C GLY A 254 2.17 -3.88 21.30
N LYS A 255 3.22 -4.70 21.53
CA LYS A 255 3.17 -5.74 22.55
C LYS A 255 2.96 -5.11 23.92
N ASP A 256 2.12 -5.74 24.73
CA ASP A 256 1.82 -5.32 26.12
C ASP A 256 1.38 -3.83 26.23
N ASN A 257 0.69 -3.33 25.19
CA ASN A 257 0.23 -1.94 25.19
C ASN A 257 -0.80 -1.67 26.31
N ARG A 258 -0.67 -0.49 26.89
CA ARG A 258 -1.52 -0.07 28.04
C ARG A 258 -3.00 0.19 27.69
N TYR A 259 -3.35 0.19 26.40
CA TYR A 259 -4.70 0.50 25.93
C TYR A 259 -5.59 -0.75 25.83
N GLY A 260 -4.99 -1.95 25.95
CA GLY A 260 -5.71 -3.21 25.78
C GLY A 260 -6.15 -3.44 24.32
N HIS A 261 -5.42 -2.88 23.38
CA HIS A 261 -5.65 -3.08 21.95
C HIS A 261 -4.88 -4.31 21.43
N PRO A 262 -5.41 -5.00 20.39
CA PRO A 262 -6.76 -4.88 19.89
C PRO A 262 -7.79 -5.45 20.87
N THR A 263 -8.98 -4.85 20.91
CA THR A 263 -10.04 -5.34 21.78
C THR A 263 -10.64 -6.64 21.28
N ALA A 264 -11.13 -7.49 22.19
CA ALA A 264 -11.76 -8.76 21.80
C ALA A 264 -12.99 -8.57 20.90
N ASP A 265 -13.71 -7.45 21.06
CA ASP A 265 -14.86 -7.11 20.21
C ASP A 265 -14.43 -6.86 18.76
N VAL A 266 -13.37 -6.09 18.54
CA VAL A 266 -12.83 -5.84 17.20
C VAL A 266 -12.31 -7.12 16.55
N LEU A 267 -11.58 -7.97 17.30
CA LEU A 267 -11.11 -9.26 16.78
C LEU A 267 -12.26 -10.15 16.33
N LYS A 268 -13.35 -10.23 17.09
CA LYS A 268 -14.55 -11.00 16.69
C LYS A 268 -15.21 -10.44 15.42
N LYS A 269 -15.30 -9.12 15.29
CA LYS A 269 -15.84 -8.48 14.09
C LYS A 269 -14.97 -8.76 12.87
N LEU A 270 -13.64 -8.70 13.02
CA LEU A 270 -12.70 -9.03 11.95
C LEU A 270 -12.82 -10.49 11.52
N GLU A 271 -12.84 -11.42 12.46
CA GLU A 271 -13.06 -12.85 12.16
C GLU A 271 -14.38 -13.07 11.42
N LEU A 272 -15.45 -12.38 11.83
CA LEU A 272 -16.74 -12.47 11.15
C LEU A 272 -16.70 -12.02 9.69
N VAL A 273 -16.01 -10.91 9.39
CA VAL A 273 -16.01 -10.36 8.02
C VAL A 273 -14.96 -11.00 7.12
N THR A 274 -13.84 -11.48 7.65
CA THR A 274 -12.82 -12.21 6.89
C THR A 274 -13.19 -13.70 6.72
N GLY A 275 -14.07 -14.22 7.59
CA GLY A 275 -14.41 -15.63 7.63
C GLY A 275 -13.34 -16.54 8.24
N ASP A 276 -12.20 -16.00 8.65
CA ASP A 276 -11.09 -16.77 9.21
C ASP A 276 -10.25 -15.89 10.16
N SER A 277 -10.05 -16.33 11.40
CA SER A 277 -9.18 -15.66 12.35
C SER A 277 -7.70 -15.64 11.91
N ALA A 278 -7.27 -16.60 11.11
CA ALA A 278 -5.93 -16.65 10.55
C ALA A 278 -5.68 -15.57 9.48
N ALA A 279 -6.74 -14.93 8.98
CA ALA A 279 -6.65 -13.79 8.07
C ALA A 279 -6.43 -12.45 8.79
N VAL A 280 -6.34 -12.45 10.13
CA VAL A 280 -6.09 -11.26 10.96
C VAL A 280 -4.66 -11.28 11.50
N PHE A 281 -3.84 -10.37 10.99
CA PHE A 281 -2.43 -10.23 11.31
C PHE A 281 -2.21 -9.13 12.35
N ARG A 282 -1.19 -9.28 13.21
CA ARG A 282 -0.91 -8.34 14.29
C ARG A 282 0.60 -8.17 14.48
N THR A 283 1.06 -6.92 14.52
CA THR A 283 2.49 -6.64 14.69
C THR A 283 3.03 -7.03 16.07
N ASP A 284 2.20 -6.99 17.12
CA ASP A 284 2.60 -7.41 18.48
C ASP A 284 2.84 -8.92 18.64
N LEU A 285 2.36 -9.73 17.69
CA LEU A 285 2.53 -11.19 17.70
C LEU A 285 3.54 -11.67 16.66
N GLN A 286 3.64 -11.00 15.52
CA GLN A 286 4.36 -11.47 14.35
C GLN A 286 5.57 -10.60 13.98
N GLY A 287 5.75 -9.44 14.66
CA GLY A 287 6.66 -8.39 14.19
C GLY A 287 6.12 -7.69 12.96
N SER A 288 6.99 -7.20 12.09
CA SER A 288 6.54 -6.60 10.82
C SER A 288 5.84 -7.63 9.93
N VAL A 289 4.75 -7.22 9.27
CA VAL A 289 3.93 -8.11 8.44
C VAL A 289 3.99 -7.66 6.98
N ASP A 290 4.31 -8.59 6.08
CA ASP A 290 4.49 -8.35 4.65
C ASP A 290 3.34 -8.91 3.82
N PHE A 291 2.90 -8.13 2.83
CA PHE A 291 1.93 -8.52 1.82
C PHE A 291 2.46 -8.17 0.42
N GLU A 292 2.03 -8.93 -0.57
CA GLU A 292 2.29 -8.64 -1.98
C GLU A 292 0.95 -8.48 -2.71
N MET A 293 0.82 -7.41 -3.50
CA MET A 293 -0.34 -7.15 -4.36
C MET A 293 0.07 -7.45 -5.80
N TRP A 294 -0.49 -8.52 -6.37
CA TRP A 294 -0.21 -8.98 -7.73
C TRP A 294 -1.37 -8.64 -8.67
N ALA A 295 -1.06 -8.22 -9.90
CA ALA A 295 -2.08 -8.05 -10.92
C ALA A 295 -2.68 -9.41 -11.32
N GLY A 296 -4.02 -9.51 -11.37
CA GLY A 296 -4.75 -10.72 -11.73
C GLY A 296 -4.79 -11.82 -10.66
N VAL A 297 -4.09 -11.63 -9.53
CA VAL A 297 -4.07 -12.58 -8.40
C VAL A 297 -4.67 -11.95 -7.14
N GLY A 298 -4.47 -10.64 -6.96
CA GLY A 298 -4.89 -9.91 -5.80
C GLY A 298 -3.81 -9.83 -4.71
N VAL A 299 -4.24 -9.72 -3.45
CA VAL A 299 -3.34 -9.63 -2.29
C VAL A 299 -3.02 -11.02 -1.76
N VAL A 300 -1.74 -11.26 -1.47
CA VAL A 300 -1.25 -12.48 -0.83
C VAL A 300 -0.36 -12.12 0.36
N THR A 301 -0.31 -13.01 1.35
CA THR A 301 0.61 -12.91 2.49
C THR A 301 1.97 -13.49 2.10
N ARG A 302 3.02 -13.00 2.73
CA ARG A 302 4.38 -13.49 2.51
C ARG A 302 4.98 -14.14 3.74
#